data_36d76cf10a55ae0212822f2c86e4ee53
#
_entry.id   36d76cf10a55ae0212822f2c86e4ee53
#
_cell.length_a   1.000
_cell.length_b   1.000
_cell.length_c   1.000
_cell.angle_alpha   90.00
_cell.angle_beta   90.00
_cell.angle_gamma   90.00
#
_symmetry.space_group_name_H-M   'P 1'
#
loop_
_entity.id
_entity.type
_entity.pdbx_description
1 polymer ?
#
loop_
_entity_poly.entity_id
_entity_poly.type
_entity_poly.pdbx_seq_one_letter_code
_entity_poly.pdbx_strand_id
1 'polypeptide(L)'
;MRINHIDLNGFRNYDFETADFSPGTNVIYGENAQGKTNLLESVYMLAMGRSFRTRFDKEFIGFGCDSAEILADVVSHGREQTVRILLRSGVRKQITVNSVKKTASELGETLNVVLFCPDDLNLIKEGAAARRRLMDNAISQIRPRYAEYLSQFNKFYESKTRILKDWREKPSLLDTLDEFSDGMCRSSAQLIRYRASFAARLADEAAPIHSEFSGADEKLGIEYSTVSAVKDPTASAKEIFYDLCDHMEAHRRAELDSGQCLSGAHKDDLIISINGKNARSFASQGQTRTAALSIKLAEREIYLDETGEYPILLLDDVLSELDTKRQEFVLNRIGGGQTLITCCEDEGISRRTGGKVLHVANGRIG
;
A
#
# COMPACT_ATOMS: atom_id res chain seq x y z
N MET A 1 14.37 9.12 4.36
CA MET A 1 14.36 9.07 2.89
C MET A 1 13.73 10.34 2.33
N ARG A 2 14.13 10.80 1.12
CA ARG A 2 13.53 11.97 0.46
C ARG A 2 13.76 11.97 -1.05
N ILE A 3 12.90 12.67 -1.77
CA ILE A 3 13.10 13.08 -3.17
C ILE A 3 13.57 14.53 -3.16
N ASN A 4 14.63 14.83 -3.89
CA ASN A 4 15.10 16.21 -4.07
C ASN A 4 14.48 16.82 -5.32
N HIS A 5 14.43 16.05 -6.41
CA HIS A 5 13.99 16.50 -7.73
C HIS A 5 13.19 15.42 -8.45
N ILE A 6 12.23 15.82 -9.28
CA ILE A 6 11.49 14.94 -10.17
C ILE A 6 11.26 15.61 -11.51
N ASP A 7 11.48 14.84 -12.60
CA ASP A 7 11.11 15.18 -13.96
C ASP A 7 9.99 14.26 -14.42
N LEU A 8 8.95 14.84 -14.99
CA LEU A 8 7.79 14.16 -15.57
C LEU A 8 7.72 14.49 -17.06
N ASN A 9 7.70 13.47 -17.92
CA ASN A 9 7.60 13.65 -19.35
C ASN A 9 6.49 12.75 -19.91
N GLY A 10 5.47 13.32 -20.55
CA GLY A 10 4.32 12.60 -21.07
C GLY A 10 3.54 11.80 -20.03
N PHE A 11 3.60 12.18 -18.74
CA PHE A 11 2.99 11.45 -17.64
C PHE A 11 1.65 12.04 -17.25
N ARG A 12 0.57 11.31 -17.42
CA ARG A 12 -0.80 11.74 -17.12
C ARG A 12 -1.17 13.03 -17.88
N ASN A 13 -1.31 14.14 -17.15
CA ASN A 13 -1.58 15.48 -17.69
C ASN A 13 -0.34 16.39 -17.73
N TYR A 14 0.83 15.83 -17.45
CA TYR A 14 2.10 16.55 -17.52
C TYR A 14 2.80 16.25 -18.84
N ASP A 15 2.93 17.25 -19.73
CA ASP A 15 3.68 17.11 -20.99
C ASP A 15 5.19 17.03 -20.70
N PHE A 16 5.72 18.07 -20.07
CA PHE A 16 7.06 18.13 -19.51
C PHE A 16 7.05 19.08 -18.31
N GLU A 17 7.27 18.54 -17.13
CA GLU A 17 7.30 19.33 -15.89
C GLU A 17 8.38 18.84 -14.95
N THR A 18 8.90 19.77 -14.16
CA THR A 18 9.90 19.46 -13.14
C THR A 18 9.47 20.01 -11.79
N ALA A 19 9.88 19.36 -10.71
CA ALA A 19 9.64 19.87 -9.37
C ALA A 19 10.81 19.56 -8.43
N ASP A 20 11.21 20.58 -7.68
CA ASP A 20 12.15 20.45 -6.57
C ASP A 20 11.38 20.37 -5.26
N PHE A 21 11.78 19.47 -4.37
CA PHE A 21 11.16 19.32 -3.05
C PHE A 21 12.10 19.74 -1.92
N SER A 22 11.51 20.27 -0.84
CA SER A 22 12.21 20.46 0.41
C SER A 22 12.34 19.12 1.17
N PRO A 23 13.36 18.96 2.02
CA PRO A 23 13.50 17.75 2.85
C PRO A 23 12.36 17.51 3.86
N GLY A 24 11.62 18.55 4.20
CA GLY A 24 10.49 18.52 5.14
C GLY A 24 9.15 18.44 4.43
N THR A 25 8.22 19.26 4.85
CA THR A 25 6.87 19.32 4.27
C THR A 25 6.87 20.09 2.96
N ASN A 26 6.13 19.58 1.99
CA ASN A 26 5.84 20.23 0.71
C ASN A 26 4.33 20.25 0.52
N VAL A 27 3.77 21.44 0.37
CA VAL A 27 2.33 21.66 0.16
C VAL A 27 2.08 21.92 -1.31
N ILE A 28 1.33 21.02 -1.94
CA ILE A 28 0.99 21.03 -3.34
C ILE A 28 -0.47 21.46 -3.46
N TYR A 29 -0.71 22.68 -3.87
CA TYR A 29 -2.06 23.23 -3.91
C TYR A 29 -2.49 23.60 -5.34
N GLY A 30 -3.79 23.73 -5.55
CA GLY A 30 -4.43 24.07 -6.82
C GLY A 30 -5.84 23.52 -6.89
N GLU A 31 -6.61 23.97 -7.87
CA GLU A 31 -7.97 23.48 -8.07
C GLU A 31 -8.03 21.98 -8.31
N ASN A 32 -9.23 21.42 -8.24
CA ASN A 32 -9.44 20.00 -8.55
C ASN A 32 -9.13 19.69 -10.02
N ALA A 33 -8.66 18.46 -10.27
CA ALA A 33 -8.28 17.96 -11.60
C ALA A 33 -7.09 18.67 -12.27
N GLN A 34 -6.31 19.51 -11.55
CA GLN A 34 -5.16 20.20 -12.12
C GLN A 34 -3.90 19.32 -12.26
N GLY A 35 -3.83 18.19 -11.52
CA GLY A 35 -2.69 17.26 -11.57
C GLY A 35 -2.07 16.93 -10.22
N LYS A 36 -2.46 17.57 -9.11
CA LYS A 36 -1.90 17.34 -7.77
C LYS A 36 -1.72 15.86 -7.42
N THR A 37 -2.80 15.09 -7.49
CA THR A 37 -2.78 13.62 -7.28
C THR A 37 -1.86 12.91 -8.26
N ASN A 38 -1.73 13.38 -9.51
CA ASN A 38 -0.85 12.76 -10.50
C ASN A 38 0.63 12.97 -10.11
N LEU A 39 0.98 14.10 -9.51
CA LEU A 39 2.32 14.31 -8.96
C LEU A 39 2.60 13.36 -7.78
N LEU A 40 1.67 13.19 -6.83
CA LEU A 40 1.82 12.20 -5.76
C LEU A 40 1.88 10.77 -6.32
N GLU A 41 1.07 10.47 -7.35
CA GLU A 41 1.08 9.15 -8.01
C GLU A 41 2.45 8.84 -8.63
N SER A 42 3.14 9.83 -9.21
CA SER A 42 4.49 9.64 -9.74
C SER A 42 5.49 9.29 -8.64
N VAL A 43 5.41 9.95 -7.49
CA VAL A 43 6.25 9.64 -6.32
C VAL A 43 5.93 8.23 -5.77
N TYR A 44 4.67 7.88 -5.67
CA TYR A 44 4.25 6.54 -5.26
C TYR A 44 4.78 5.46 -6.22
N MET A 45 4.76 5.73 -7.53
CA MET A 45 5.30 4.82 -8.53
C MET A 45 6.81 4.60 -8.40
N LEU A 46 7.59 5.62 -8.00
CA LEU A 46 9.04 5.48 -7.77
C LEU A 46 9.35 4.50 -6.63
N ALA A 47 8.48 4.37 -5.63
CA ALA A 47 8.65 3.43 -4.53
C ALA A 47 8.03 2.06 -4.80
N MET A 48 6.85 2.02 -5.42
CA MET A 48 6.06 0.80 -5.57
C MET A 48 6.15 0.14 -6.94
N GLY A 49 6.65 0.87 -7.94
CA GLY A 49 6.63 0.42 -9.34
C GLY A 49 5.22 0.25 -9.93
N ARG A 50 4.19 0.74 -9.24
CA ARG A 50 2.77 0.65 -9.63
C ARG A 50 1.98 1.82 -9.09
N SER A 51 0.79 2.06 -9.65
CA SER A 51 -0.14 3.07 -9.13
C SER A 51 -0.97 2.54 -7.95
N PHE A 52 -1.49 3.49 -7.17
CA PHE A 52 -2.55 3.24 -6.20
C PHE A 52 -3.98 3.40 -6.77
N ARG A 53 -4.11 3.97 -7.99
CA ARG A 53 -5.39 4.28 -8.66
C ARG A 53 -5.75 3.31 -9.78
N THR A 54 -4.76 2.82 -10.54
CA THR A 54 -4.99 1.96 -11.71
C THR A 54 -4.02 0.79 -11.77
N ARG A 55 -4.45 -0.27 -12.46
CA ARG A 55 -3.64 -1.46 -12.75
C ARG A 55 -2.99 -1.43 -14.13
N PHE A 56 -3.38 -0.47 -14.98
CA PHE A 56 -2.99 -0.45 -16.39
C PHE A 56 -1.92 0.60 -16.65
N ASP A 57 -0.70 0.15 -16.96
CA ASP A 57 0.44 1.04 -17.24
C ASP A 57 0.17 2.02 -18.39
N LYS A 58 -0.69 1.67 -19.37
CA LYS A 58 -1.08 2.55 -20.47
C LYS A 58 -1.81 3.83 -20.03
N GLU A 59 -2.46 3.80 -18.86
CA GLU A 59 -3.20 4.96 -18.35
C GLU A 59 -2.31 6.06 -17.77
N PHE A 60 -1.01 5.79 -17.63
CA PHE A 60 -0.02 6.81 -17.22
C PHE A 60 0.50 7.63 -18.39
N ILE A 61 0.38 7.12 -19.60
CA ILE A 61 0.86 7.80 -20.79
C ILE A 61 -0.13 8.90 -21.13
N GLY A 62 0.37 10.13 -21.24
CA GLY A 62 -0.42 11.31 -21.57
C GLY A 62 -1.12 11.19 -22.92
N PHE A 63 -2.24 11.87 -23.09
CA PHE A 63 -2.98 11.85 -24.34
C PHE A 63 -2.11 12.39 -25.49
N GLY A 64 -1.99 11.59 -26.55
CA GLY A 64 -1.17 11.95 -27.72
C GLY A 64 0.32 11.63 -27.58
N CYS A 65 0.75 11.04 -26.45
CA CYS A 65 2.11 10.60 -26.24
C CYS A 65 2.28 9.09 -26.52
N ASP A 66 3.45 8.68 -27.00
CA ASP A 66 3.81 7.27 -27.20
C ASP A 66 4.45 6.64 -25.96
N SER A 67 4.90 7.45 -25.04
CA SER A 67 5.59 7.03 -23.80
C SER A 67 5.39 8.04 -22.69
N ALA A 68 5.60 7.56 -21.45
CA ALA A 68 5.71 8.41 -20.28
C ALA A 68 7.01 8.07 -19.52
N GLU A 69 7.63 9.07 -18.94
CA GLU A 69 8.85 8.93 -18.16
C GLU A 69 8.73 9.67 -16.84
N ILE A 70 9.19 9.02 -15.77
CA ILE A 70 9.40 9.60 -14.45
C ILE A 70 10.89 9.44 -14.15
N LEU A 71 11.59 10.53 -13.90
CA LEU A 71 12.98 10.54 -13.45
C LEU A 71 13.05 11.30 -12.13
N ALA A 72 13.73 10.78 -11.13
CA ALA A 72 13.83 11.45 -9.85
C ALA A 72 15.18 11.22 -9.17
N ASP A 73 15.67 12.26 -8.51
CA ASP A 73 16.82 12.21 -7.63
C ASP A 73 16.33 12.00 -6.20
N VAL A 74 16.73 10.86 -5.63
CA VAL A 74 16.32 10.42 -4.29
C VAL A 74 17.52 10.29 -3.38
N VAL A 75 17.31 10.50 -2.08
CA VAL A 75 18.32 10.27 -1.05
C VAL A 75 17.76 9.27 -0.05
N SER A 76 18.48 8.18 0.14
CA SER A 76 18.14 7.13 1.09
C SER A 76 19.41 6.58 1.72
N HIS A 77 19.42 6.41 3.04
CA HIS A 77 20.59 5.97 3.82
C HIS A 77 21.86 6.80 3.53
N GLY A 78 21.66 8.13 3.36
CA GLY A 78 22.75 9.06 3.05
C GLY A 78 23.34 8.93 1.64
N ARG A 79 22.72 8.14 0.75
CA ARG A 79 23.18 7.94 -0.64
C ARG A 79 22.24 8.62 -1.61
N GLU A 80 22.80 9.36 -2.54
CA GLU A 80 22.08 9.91 -3.68
C GLU A 80 21.92 8.85 -4.76
N GLN A 81 20.74 8.71 -5.30
CA GLN A 81 20.38 7.76 -6.32
C GLN A 81 19.42 8.39 -7.32
N THR A 82 19.53 8.01 -8.58
CA THR A 82 18.59 8.42 -9.63
C THR A 82 17.71 7.24 -9.98
N VAL A 83 16.39 7.40 -9.79
CA VAL A 83 15.37 6.40 -10.13
C VAL A 83 14.66 6.83 -11.41
N ARG A 84 14.55 5.94 -12.37
CA ARG A 84 13.88 6.18 -13.65
C ARG A 84 12.86 5.09 -13.92
N ILE A 85 11.65 5.51 -14.29
CA ILE A 85 10.58 4.62 -14.79
C ILE A 85 10.17 5.08 -16.17
N LEU A 86 10.32 4.21 -17.17
CA LEU A 86 9.91 4.44 -18.55
C LEU A 86 8.76 3.50 -18.91
N LEU A 87 7.67 4.10 -19.38
CA LEU A 87 6.43 3.45 -19.79
C LEU A 87 6.24 3.64 -21.30
N ARG A 88 5.90 2.57 -22.00
CA ARG A 88 5.55 2.59 -23.42
C ARG A 88 4.33 1.72 -23.67
N SER A 89 3.49 2.13 -24.59
CA SER A 89 2.29 1.36 -24.93
C SER A 89 2.67 -0.04 -25.45
N GLY A 90 2.01 -1.07 -24.91
CA GLY A 90 2.24 -2.47 -25.32
C GLY A 90 3.56 -3.09 -24.91
N VAL A 91 4.41 -2.38 -24.17
CA VAL A 91 5.72 -2.86 -23.71
C VAL A 91 5.76 -2.86 -22.18
N ARG A 92 6.41 -3.87 -21.60
CA ARG A 92 6.64 -3.90 -20.15
C ARG A 92 7.47 -2.69 -19.73
N LYS A 93 7.03 -1.99 -18.67
CA LYS A 93 7.75 -0.84 -18.11
C LYS A 93 9.20 -1.19 -17.77
N GLN A 94 10.07 -0.21 -17.93
CA GLN A 94 11.47 -0.30 -17.58
C GLN A 94 11.74 0.52 -16.33
N ILE A 95 12.38 -0.09 -15.35
CA ILE A 95 12.76 0.54 -14.09
C ILE A 95 14.28 0.47 -14.00
N THR A 96 14.93 1.58 -13.69
CA THR A 96 16.36 1.61 -13.40
C THR A 96 16.66 2.45 -12.16
N VAL A 97 17.66 2.03 -11.39
CA VAL A 97 18.27 2.79 -10.31
C VAL A 97 19.75 2.96 -10.65
N ASN A 98 20.23 4.19 -10.74
CA ASN A 98 21.59 4.51 -11.18
C ASN A 98 21.95 3.80 -12.51
N SER A 99 21.01 3.80 -13.47
CA SER A 99 21.12 3.12 -14.78
C SER A 99 21.12 1.58 -14.72
N VAL A 100 21.05 0.96 -13.55
CA VAL A 100 20.95 -0.50 -13.38
C VAL A 100 19.49 -0.92 -13.42
N LYS A 101 19.15 -1.91 -14.24
CA LYS A 101 17.78 -2.44 -14.32
C LYS A 101 17.35 -3.06 -12.99
N LYS A 102 16.14 -2.72 -12.56
CA LYS A 102 15.51 -3.19 -11.34
C LYS A 102 14.11 -3.72 -11.62
N THR A 103 13.61 -4.54 -10.71
CA THR A 103 12.21 -4.94 -10.63
C THR A 103 11.44 -4.03 -9.68
N ALA A 104 10.11 -4.03 -9.74
CA ALA A 104 9.29 -3.25 -8.81
C ALA A 104 9.50 -3.68 -7.34
N SER A 105 9.79 -4.96 -7.08
CA SER A 105 10.05 -5.47 -5.72
C SER A 105 11.37 -4.98 -5.12
N GLU A 106 12.33 -4.56 -5.94
CA GLU A 106 13.62 -4.03 -5.48
C GLU A 106 13.60 -2.53 -5.20
N LEU A 107 12.54 -1.81 -5.59
CA LEU A 107 12.43 -0.35 -5.36
C LEU A 107 12.33 -0.02 -3.86
N GLY A 108 11.76 -0.89 -3.04
CA GLY A 108 11.69 -0.72 -1.59
C GLY A 108 13.05 -0.57 -0.90
N GLU A 109 14.14 -1.05 -1.52
CA GLU A 109 15.51 -0.83 -1.04
C GLU A 109 16.01 0.60 -1.30
N THR A 110 15.36 1.32 -2.23
CA THR A 110 15.74 2.66 -2.64
C THR A 110 14.86 3.73 -2.01
N LEU A 111 13.54 3.52 -2.03
CA LEU A 111 12.56 4.49 -1.57
C LEU A 111 11.35 3.77 -0.97
N ASN A 112 10.87 4.27 0.18
CA ASN A 112 9.63 3.82 0.77
C ASN A 112 8.64 4.99 0.88
N VAL A 113 7.36 4.67 0.74
CA VAL A 113 6.27 5.65 0.85
C VAL A 113 5.14 5.11 1.73
N VAL A 114 4.52 6.00 2.48
CA VAL A 114 3.22 5.74 3.11
C VAL A 114 2.22 6.70 2.47
N LEU A 115 1.25 6.14 1.78
CA LEU A 115 0.15 6.91 1.19
C LEU A 115 -1.01 6.94 2.16
N PHE A 116 -1.60 8.13 2.31
CA PHE A 116 -2.87 8.32 2.98
C PHE A 116 -3.79 9.15 2.09
N CYS A 117 -4.89 8.57 1.66
CA CYS A 117 -5.88 9.16 0.78
C CYS A 117 -7.29 9.02 1.40
N PRO A 118 -8.33 9.67 0.87
CA PRO A 118 -9.69 9.60 1.41
C PRO A 118 -10.25 8.19 1.53
N ASP A 119 -9.89 7.29 0.61
CA ASP A 119 -10.31 5.88 0.66
C ASP A 119 -9.80 5.16 1.93
N ASP A 120 -8.61 5.53 2.43
CA ASP A 120 -8.06 4.94 3.65
C ASP A 120 -8.91 5.25 4.90
N LEU A 121 -9.66 6.36 4.90
CA LEU A 121 -10.60 6.68 5.98
C LEU A 121 -11.74 5.64 6.11
N ASN A 122 -12.01 4.91 5.02
CA ASN A 122 -13.01 3.86 4.96
C ASN A 122 -12.42 2.45 5.22
N LEU A 123 -11.11 2.33 5.43
CA LEU A 123 -10.39 1.06 5.63
C LEU A 123 -11.09 0.10 6.59
N ILE A 124 -11.67 0.64 7.67
CA ILE A 124 -12.35 -0.14 8.70
C ILE A 124 -13.73 -0.60 8.25
N LYS A 125 -14.46 0.23 7.52
CA LYS A 125 -15.82 -0.08 7.02
C LYS A 125 -15.78 -0.95 5.77
N GLU A 126 -14.74 -0.88 4.99
CA GLU A 126 -14.54 -1.69 3.79
C GLU A 126 -14.34 -3.18 4.09
N GLY A 127 -14.32 -3.99 3.04
CA GLY A 127 -14.07 -5.43 3.13
C GLY A 127 -12.62 -5.77 3.44
N ALA A 128 -12.36 -7.03 3.78
CA ALA A 128 -11.03 -7.57 4.06
C ALA A 128 -9.99 -7.30 2.95
N ALA A 129 -10.43 -7.12 1.71
CA ALA A 129 -9.54 -6.83 0.57
C ALA A 129 -8.76 -5.51 0.75
N ALA A 130 -9.37 -4.46 1.32
CA ALA A 130 -8.71 -3.20 1.60
C ALA A 130 -7.63 -3.37 2.67
N ARG A 131 -7.94 -4.08 3.75
CA ARG A 131 -6.99 -4.34 4.84
C ARG A 131 -5.84 -5.27 4.43
N ARG A 132 -6.09 -6.28 3.58
CA ARG A 132 -5.01 -7.07 2.97
C ARG A 132 -4.11 -6.19 2.10
N ARG A 133 -4.70 -5.30 1.30
CA ARG A 133 -3.94 -4.37 0.44
C ARG A 133 -3.05 -3.43 1.26
N LEU A 134 -3.53 -2.94 2.43
CA LEU A 134 -2.70 -2.19 3.37
C LEU A 134 -1.47 -3.01 3.79
N MET A 135 -1.67 -4.23 4.31
CA MET A 135 -0.56 -5.11 4.72
C MET A 135 0.38 -5.43 3.55
N ASP A 136 -0.18 -5.79 2.39
CA ASP A 136 0.61 -6.17 1.22
C ASP A 136 1.47 -5.00 0.70
N ASN A 137 0.92 -3.78 0.70
CA ASN A 137 1.66 -2.59 0.31
C ASN A 137 2.78 -2.27 1.29
N ALA A 138 2.50 -2.32 2.59
CA ALA A 138 3.49 -2.03 3.62
C ALA A 138 4.61 -3.09 3.63
N ILE A 139 4.26 -4.37 3.75
CA ILE A 139 5.25 -5.44 3.88
C ILE A 139 6.12 -5.58 2.62
N SER A 140 5.53 -5.40 1.42
CA SER A 140 6.28 -5.53 0.16
C SER A 140 7.41 -4.53 0.04
N GLN A 141 7.29 -3.35 0.61
CA GLN A 141 8.33 -2.32 0.56
C GLN A 141 9.51 -2.62 1.49
N ILE A 142 9.26 -3.24 2.65
CA ILE A 142 10.29 -3.52 3.66
C ILE A 142 10.84 -4.95 3.59
N ARG A 143 10.17 -5.83 2.86
CA ARG A 143 10.53 -7.25 2.72
C ARG A 143 10.41 -7.70 1.25
N PRO A 144 11.47 -7.59 0.42
CA PRO A 144 11.42 -7.98 -0.98
C PRO A 144 10.94 -9.42 -1.22
N ARG A 145 11.34 -10.37 -0.35
CA ARG A 145 10.86 -11.77 -0.41
C ARG A 145 9.35 -11.89 -0.24
N TYR A 146 8.72 -11.00 0.54
CA TYR A 146 7.27 -11.00 0.64
C TYR A 146 6.59 -10.68 -0.69
N ALA A 147 7.11 -9.68 -1.42
CA ALA A 147 6.59 -9.33 -2.74
C ALA A 147 6.70 -10.49 -3.75
N GLU A 148 7.77 -11.29 -3.65
CA GLU A 148 7.95 -12.51 -4.44
C GLU A 148 6.88 -13.55 -4.09
N TYR A 149 6.68 -13.86 -2.80
CA TYR A 149 5.64 -14.80 -2.35
C TYR A 149 4.24 -14.33 -2.73
N LEU A 150 3.95 -13.03 -2.63
CA LEU A 150 2.67 -12.45 -3.06
C LEU A 150 2.44 -12.62 -4.56
N SER A 151 3.47 -12.40 -5.38
CA SER A 151 3.42 -12.63 -6.82
C SER A 151 3.19 -14.10 -7.17
N GLN A 152 3.87 -15.02 -6.49
CA GLN A 152 3.69 -16.47 -6.66
C GLN A 152 2.28 -16.90 -6.25
N PHE A 153 1.84 -16.45 -5.08
CA PHE A 153 0.48 -16.72 -4.57
C PHE A 153 -0.58 -16.30 -5.59
N ASN A 154 -0.49 -15.07 -6.11
CA ASN A 154 -1.46 -14.56 -7.07
C ASN A 154 -1.53 -15.42 -8.34
N LYS A 155 -0.38 -15.87 -8.87
CA LYS A 155 -0.33 -16.78 -10.04
C LYS A 155 -1.01 -18.12 -9.75
N PHE A 156 -0.69 -18.74 -8.60
CA PHE A 156 -1.29 -20.01 -8.22
C PHE A 156 -2.79 -19.87 -7.95
N TYR A 157 -3.20 -18.80 -7.26
CA TYR A 157 -4.59 -18.49 -6.97
C TYR A 157 -5.43 -18.28 -8.24
N GLU A 158 -4.92 -17.49 -9.20
CA GLU A 158 -5.58 -17.25 -10.48
C GLU A 158 -5.71 -18.56 -11.28
N SER A 159 -4.62 -19.35 -11.37
CA SER A 159 -4.62 -20.62 -12.09
C SER A 159 -5.58 -21.64 -11.45
N LYS A 160 -5.52 -21.81 -10.12
CA LYS A 160 -6.45 -22.69 -9.39
C LYS A 160 -7.90 -22.22 -9.56
N THR A 161 -8.16 -20.92 -9.43
CA THR A 161 -9.52 -20.37 -9.61
C THR A 161 -10.06 -20.66 -11.01
N ARG A 162 -9.22 -20.56 -12.05
CA ARG A 162 -9.59 -20.92 -13.41
C ARG A 162 -9.91 -22.41 -13.54
N ILE A 163 -9.07 -23.29 -12.99
CA ILE A 163 -9.33 -24.74 -12.99
C ILE A 163 -10.67 -25.05 -12.33
N LEU A 164 -10.92 -24.48 -11.13
CA LEU A 164 -12.16 -24.70 -10.39
C LEU A 164 -13.42 -24.19 -11.12
N LYS A 165 -13.31 -23.23 -12.01
CA LYS A 165 -14.43 -22.74 -12.82
C LYS A 165 -14.65 -23.58 -14.08
N ASP A 166 -13.57 -23.96 -14.76
CA ASP A 166 -13.63 -24.50 -16.14
C ASP A 166 -13.55 -26.04 -16.19
N TRP A 167 -13.26 -26.73 -15.07
CA TRP A 167 -13.05 -28.20 -15.08
C TRP A 167 -14.24 -29.02 -15.60
N ARG A 168 -15.47 -28.53 -15.42
CA ARG A 168 -16.67 -29.22 -15.91
C ARG A 168 -16.72 -29.27 -17.44
N GLU A 169 -16.20 -28.23 -18.10
CA GLU A 169 -16.09 -28.18 -19.56
C GLU A 169 -14.83 -28.90 -20.06
N LYS A 170 -13.75 -28.86 -19.26
CA LYS A 170 -12.46 -29.48 -19.58
C LYS A 170 -11.91 -30.28 -18.40
N PRO A 171 -12.33 -31.53 -18.21
CA PRO A 171 -11.95 -32.38 -17.06
C PRO A 171 -10.44 -32.55 -16.87
N SER A 172 -9.65 -32.55 -17.97
CA SER A 172 -8.18 -32.67 -17.91
C SER A 172 -7.49 -31.55 -17.13
N LEU A 173 -8.17 -30.43 -16.82
CA LEU A 173 -7.64 -29.40 -15.95
C LEU A 173 -7.42 -29.90 -14.52
N LEU A 174 -8.17 -30.91 -14.09
CA LEU A 174 -8.01 -31.50 -12.75
C LEU A 174 -6.64 -32.18 -12.55
N ASP A 175 -5.99 -32.62 -13.63
CA ASP A 175 -4.67 -33.28 -13.56
C ASP A 175 -3.59 -32.32 -12.99
N THR A 176 -3.80 -30.98 -13.06
CA THR A 176 -2.88 -29.98 -12.56
C THR A 176 -3.36 -29.30 -11.27
N LEU A 177 -4.56 -29.62 -10.79
CA LEU A 177 -5.17 -28.96 -9.63
C LEU A 177 -4.30 -29.08 -8.38
N ASP A 178 -3.70 -30.25 -8.15
CA ASP A 178 -2.90 -30.51 -6.96
C ASP A 178 -1.59 -29.73 -6.96
N GLU A 179 -0.93 -29.57 -8.12
CA GLU A 179 0.27 -28.76 -8.26
C GLU A 179 0.00 -27.28 -7.93
N PHE A 180 -1.07 -26.70 -8.49
CA PHE A 180 -1.45 -25.31 -8.20
C PHE A 180 -1.93 -25.14 -6.76
N SER A 181 -2.56 -26.14 -6.17
CA SER A 181 -2.99 -26.17 -4.78
C SER A 181 -1.79 -26.16 -3.83
N ASP A 182 -0.80 -27.01 -4.06
CA ASP A 182 0.44 -27.08 -3.28
C ASP A 182 1.23 -25.77 -3.37
N GLY A 183 1.42 -25.22 -4.58
CA GLY A 183 2.08 -23.93 -4.77
C GLY A 183 1.36 -22.77 -4.06
N MET A 184 0.02 -22.79 -4.07
CA MET A 184 -0.80 -21.81 -3.34
C MET A 184 -0.66 -21.97 -1.82
N CYS A 185 -0.63 -23.20 -1.27
CA CYS A 185 -0.39 -23.45 0.15
C CYS A 185 0.99 -22.97 0.58
N ARG A 186 2.04 -23.28 -0.19
CA ARG A 186 3.42 -22.88 0.13
C ARG A 186 3.57 -21.34 0.21
N SER A 187 3.05 -20.65 -0.79
CA SER A 187 3.12 -19.18 -0.82
C SER A 187 2.21 -18.56 0.25
N SER A 188 1.01 -19.12 0.50
CA SER A 188 0.12 -18.69 1.57
C SER A 188 0.76 -18.78 2.95
N ALA A 189 1.45 -19.89 3.25
CA ALA A 189 2.11 -20.08 4.54
C ALA A 189 3.14 -18.98 4.84
N GLN A 190 3.89 -18.56 3.84
CA GLN A 190 4.82 -17.43 3.98
C GLN A 190 4.08 -16.11 4.19
N LEU A 191 3.05 -15.83 3.36
CA LEU A 191 2.27 -14.59 3.47
C LEU A 191 1.58 -14.46 4.83
N ILE A 192 0.95 -15.52 5.33
CA ILE A 192 0.28 -15.57 6.64
C ILE A 192 1.26 -15.18 7.74
N ARG A 193 2.44 -15.80 7.75
CA ARG A 193 3.47 -15.53 8.76
C ARG A 193 3.94 -14.09 8.75
N TYR A 194 4.22 -13.52 7.57
CA TYR A 194 4.63 -12.12 7.45
C TYR A 194 3.53 -11.17 7.89
N ARG A 195 2.27 -11.44 7.46
CA ARG A 195 1.12 -10.60 7.82
C ARG A 195 0.82 -10.66 9.31
N ALA A 196 0.90 -11.83 9.94
CA ALA A 196 0.70 -11.98 11.38
C ALA A 196 1.74 -11.18 12.17
N SER A 197 3.01 -11.27 11.79
CA SER A 197 4.08 -10.48 12.41
C SER A 197 3.87 -8.98 12.23
N PHE A 198 3.50 -8.54 11.03
CA PHE A 198 3.22 -7.13 10.74
C PHE A 198 2.00 -6.62 11.52
N ALA A 199 0.92 -7.41 11.59
CA ALA A 199 -0.30 -7.05 12.31
C ALA A 199 -0.05 -6.87 13.81
N ALA A 200 0.78 -7.72 14.43
CA ALA A 200 1.17 -7.57 15.82
C ALA A 200 1.90 -6.24 16.05
N ARG A 201 2.89 -5.92 15.22
CA ARG A 201 3.60 -4.63 15.30
C ARG A 201 2.68 -3.44 15.04
N LEU A 202 1.77 -3.57 14.06
CA LEU A 202 0.79 -2.52 13.77
C LEU A 202 -0.13 -2.27 14.97
N ALA A 203 -0.51 -3.32 15.70
CA ALA A 203 -1.30 -3.19 16.93
C ALA A 203 -0.54 -2.44 18.02
N ASP A 204 0.73 -2.81 18.23
CA ASP A 204 1.60 -2.19 19.25
C ASP A 204 1.83 -0.71 18.97
N GLU A 205 2.08 -0.32 17.71
CA GLU A 205 2.33 1.06 17.30
C GLU A 205 1.04 1.91 17.21
N ALA A 206 -0.07 1.33 16.75
CA ALA A 206 -1.31 2.08 16.55
C ALA A 206 -2.05 2.38 17.87
N ALA A 207 -1.96 1.51 18.87
CA ALA A 207 -2.67 1.68 20.13
C ALA A 207 -2.26 2.95 20.90
N PRO A 208 -0.97 3.28 21.11
CA PRO A 208 -0.55 4.51 21.77
C PRO A 208 -0.93 5.76 20.95
N ILE A 209 -0.80 5.72 19.62
CA ILE A 209 -1.19 6.83 18.75
C ILE A 209 -2.68 7.12 18.86
N HIS A 210 -3.50 6.07 18.87
CA HIS A 210 -4.96 6.20 19.03
C HIS A 210 -5.35 6.73 20.40
N SER A 211 -4.71 6.23 21.46
CA SER A 211 -4.93 6.68 22.84
C SER A 211 -4.61 8.16 23.03
N GLU A 212 -3.50 8.63 22.46
CA GLU A 212 -3.13 10.05 22.52
C GLU A 212 -4.17 10.94 21.83
N PHE A 213 -4.70 10.50 20.68
CA PHE A 213 -5.73 11.27 19.97
C PHE A 213 -7.08 11.27 20.72
N SER A 214 -7.52 10.12 21.26
CA SER A 214 -8.80 9.96 21.94
C SER A 214 -8.82 10.46 23.39
N GLY A 215 -7.68 10.88 23.93
CA GLY A 215 -7.54 11.28 25.34
C GLY A 215 -7.59 10.10 26.30
N ALA A 216 -7.14 8.93 25.86
CA ALA A 216 -7.15 7.65 26.58
C ALA A 216 -8.55 7.01 26.83
N ASP A 217 -9.61 7.60 26.26
CA ASP A 217 -10.98 7.08 26.44
C ASP A 217 -11.27 5.84 25.57
N GLU A 218 -10.45 5.63 24.53
CA GLU A 218 -10.64 4.55 23.57
C GLU A 218 -9.40 3.66 23.45
N LYS A 219 -9.63 2.36 23.46
CA LYS A 219 -8.59 1.34 23.24
C LYS A 219 -8.76 0.75 21.84
N LEU A 220 -7.81 1.02 20.97
CA LEU A 220 -7.74 0.39 19.64
C LEU A 220 -7.12 -1.01 19.78
N GLY A 221 -7.79 -2.01 19.23
CA GLY A 221 -7.25 -3.37 19.09
C GLY A 221 -7.18 -3.75 17.62
N ILE A 222 -6.11 -4.42 17.22
CA ILE A 222 -5.89 -4.96 15.89
C ILE A 222 -5.46 -6.42 16.03
N GLU A 223 -6.21 -7.34 15.42
CA GLU A 223 -5.91 -8.78 15.45
C GLU A 223 -5.85 -9.31 14.03
N TYR A 224 -4.89 -10.17 13.76
CA TYR A 224 -4.80 -10.87 12.49
C TYR A 224 -5.69 -12.10 12.50
N SER A 225 -6.44 -12.29 11.42
CA SER A 225 -7.32 -13.43 11.21
C SER A 225 -6.99 -14.10 9.87
N THR A 226 -6.97 -15.43 9.87
CA THR A 226 -6.77 -16.25 8.66
C THR A 226 -7.73 -17.45 8.67
N VAL A 227 -7.53 -18.44 7.79
CA VAL A 227 -8.36 -19.65 7.76
C VAL A 227 -8.29 -20.39 9.10
N SER A 228 -9.43 -20.91 9.53
CA SER A 228 -9.61 -21.50 10.88
C SER A 228 -8.74 -22.72 11.18
N ALA A 229 -8.20 -23.38 10.16
CA ALA A 229 -7.28 -24.49 10.32
C ALA A 229 -5.90 -24.07 10.85
N VAL A 230 -5.46 -22.84 10.52
CA VAL A 230 -4.19 -22.30 11.01
C VAL A 230 -4.39 -21.82 12.44
N LYS A 231 -3.93 -22.61 13.41
CA LYS A 231 -4.13 -22.33 14.84
C LYS A 231 -3.21 -21.24 15.35
N ASP A 232 -1.96 -21.24 14.85
CA ASP A 232 -0.95 -20.23 15.18
C ASP A 232 -0.37 -19.64 13.89
N PRO A 233 -0.81 -18.44 13.48
CA PRO A 233 -0.29 -17.80 12.27
C PRO A 233 1.18 -17.31 12.41
N THR A 234 1.77 -17.39 13.60
CA THR A 234 3.18 -17.08 13.87
C THR A 234 4.09 -18.30 13.85
N ALA A 235 3.53 -19.50 13.76
CA ALA A 235 4.24 -20.76 13.69
C ALA A 235 5.20 -20.82 12.48
N SER A 236 5.97 -21.89 12.35
CA SER A 236 6.83 -22.08 11.20
C SER A 236 6.02 -22.16 9.89
N ALA A 237 6.59 -21.66 8.79
CA ALA A 237 5.94 -21.75 7.49
C ALA A 237 5.60 -23.21 7.10
N LYS A 238 6.36 -24.19 7.65
CA LYS A 238 6.12 -25.61 7.41
C LYS A 238 4.85 -26.09 8.13
N GLU A 239 4.63 -25.69 9.36
CA GLU A 239 3.42 -26.03 10.12
C GLU A 239 2.19 -25.40 9.49
N ILE A 240 2.24 -24.10 9.19
CA ILE A 240 1.14 -23.41 8.49
C ILE A 240 0.84 -24.05 7.13
N PHE A 241 1.86 -24.48 6.40
CA PHE A 241 1.69 -25.17 5.14
C PHE A 241 0.88 -26.46 5.29
N TYR A 242 1.19 -27.30 6.29
CA TYR A 242 0.43 -28.53 6.52
C TYR A 242 -1.00 -28.25 6.96
N ASP A 243 -1.22 -27.29 7.86
CA ASP A 243 -2.57 -26.88 8.27
C ASP A 243 -3.42 -26.44 7.06
N LEU A 244 -2.81 -25.70 6.11
CA LEU A 244 -3.47 -25.27 4.88
C LEU A 244 -3.75 -26.44 3.92
N CYS A 245 -2.82 -27.38 3.79
CA CYS A 245 -3.01 -28.56 2.94
C CYS A 245 -4.16 -29.44 3.47
N ASP A 246 -4.18 -29.70 4.77
CA ASP A 246 -5.25 -30.49 5.39
C ASP A 246 -6.61 -29.81 5.24
N HIS A 247 -6.67 -28.48 5.42
CA HIS A 247 -7.89 -27.71 5.23
C HIS A 247 -8.33 -27.73 3.76
N MET A 248 -7.41 -27.65 2.82
CA MET A 248 -7.70 -27.64 1.40
C MET A 248 -8.21 -28.99 0.93
N GLU A 249 -7.61 -30.08 1.41
CA GLU A 249 -8.08 -31.45 1.09
C GLU A 249 -9.48 -31.70 1.65
N ALA A 250 -9.73 -31.32 2.91
CA ALA A 250 -11.05 -31.41 3.53
C ALA A 250 -12.13 -30.63 2.75
N HIS A 251 -11.76 -29.53 2.09
CA HIS A 251 -12.70 -28.67 1.35
C HIS A 251 -12.65 -28.89 -0.18
N ARG A 252 -11.87 -29.85 -0.69
CA ARG A 252 -11.67 -30.11 -2.12
C ARG A 252 -13.00 -30.23 -2.89
N ARG A 253 -13.94 -31.01 -2.37
CA ARG A 253 -15.25 -31.15 -2.99
C ARG A 253 -16.05 -29.86 -3.01
N ALA A 254 -16.06 -29.12 -1.93
CA ALA A 254 -16.75 -27.84 -1.84
C ALA A 254 -16.12 -26.78 -2.78
N GLU A 255 -14.79 -26.76 -2.96
CA GLU A 255 -14.11 -25.95 -3.95
C GLU A 255 -14.52 -26.29 -5.39
N LEU A 256 -14.57 -27.58 -5.73
CA LEU A 256 -15.02 -28.04 -7.04
C LEU A 256 -16.49 -27.72 -7.32
N ASP A 257 -17.36 -27.84 -6.31
CA ASP A 257 -18.78 -27.57 -6.44
C ASP A 257 -19.07 -26.07 -6.57
N SER A 258 -18.39 -25.23 -5.78
CA SER A 258 -18.57 -23.76 -5.77
C SER A 258 -17.77 -23.02 -6.83
N GLY A 259 -16.72 -23.63 -7.39
CA GLY A 259 -15.78 -22.94 -8.29
C GLY A 259 -14.93 -21.88 -7.61
N GLN A 260 -14.75 -21.97 -6.28
CA GLN A 260 -14.03 -20.96 -5.48
C GLN A 260 -12.94 -21.60 -4.62
N CYS A 261 -11.80 -20.90 -4.48
CA CYS A 261 -10.78 -21.27 -3.51
C CYS A 261 -11.26 -20.94 -2.08
N LEU A 262 -11.27 -21.93 -1.20
CA LEU A 262 -11.74 -21.81 0.17
C LEU A 262 -10.61 -21.70 1.20
N SER A 263 -9.38 -22.09 0.83
CA SER A 263 -8.19 -22.10 1.68
C SER A 263 -7.11 -21.19 1.14
N GLY A 264 -6.37 -20.48 2.02
CA GLY A 264 -5.21 -19.68 1.65
C GLY A 264 -5.29 -18.22 2.03
N ALA A 265 -4.19 -17.48 1.81
CA ALA A 265 -3.96 -16.11 2.26
C ALA A 265 -4.95 -15.05 1.72
N HIS A 266 -5.75 -15.37 0.70
CA HIS A 266 -6.83 -14.48 0.23
C HIS A 266 -8.02 -14.41 1.21
N LYS A 267 -8.07 -15.29 2.22
CA LYS A 267 -9.07 -15.28 3.29
C LYS A 267 -8.65 -14.43 4.50
N ASP A 268 -7.40 -13.98 4.55
CA ASP A 268 -6.88 -13.20 5.67
C ASP A 268 -7.60 -11.87 5.85
N ASP A 269 -7.63 -11.41 7.10
CA ASP A 269 -8.19 -10.12 7.47
C ASP A 269 -7.46 -9.51 8.68
N LEU A 270 -7.64 -8.20 8.90
CA LEU A 270 -7.35 -7.51 10.15
C LEU A 270 -8.68 -7.21 10.85
N ILE A 271 -8.86 -7.76 12.02
CA ILE A 271 -10.02 -7.48 12.87
C ILE A 271 -9.68 -6.27 13.73
N ILE A 272 -10.34 -5.15 13.45
CA ILE A 272 -10.14 -3.90 14.17
C ILE A 272 -11.26 -3.72 15.18
N SER A 273 -10.90 -3.45 16.43
CA SER A 273 -11.83 -3.24 17.53
C SER A 273 -11.55 -1.92 18.25
N ILE A 274 -12.60 -1.30 18.81
CA ILE A 274 -12.49 -0.15 19.70
C ILE A 274 -13.24 -0.51 20.99
N ASN A 275 -12.55 -0.43 22.12
CA ASN A 275 -13.05 -0.86 23.42
C ASN A 275 -13.61 -2.30 23.40
N GLY A 276 -12.93 -3.21 22.70
CA GLY A 276 -13.30 -4.62 22.55
C GLY A 276 -14.51 -4.89 21.64
N LYS A 277 -15.10 -3.86 21.00
CA LYS A 277 -16.20 -4.01 20.04
C LYS A 277 -15.69 -3.91 18.62
N ASN A 278 -16.17 -4.78 17.72
CA ASN A 278 -15.79 -4.74 16.31
C ASN A 278 -16.08 -3.36 15.69
N ALA A 279 -15.02 -2.67 15.26
CA ALA A 279 -15.11 -1.31 14.78
C ALA A 279 -15.92 -1.19 13.47
N ARG A 280 -15.90 -2.22 12.62
CA ARG A 280 -16.69 -2.22 11.37
C ARG A 280 -18.17 -2.08 11.62
N SER A 281 -18.69 -2.77 12.67
CA SER A 281 -20.13 -2.83 12.96
C SER A 281 -20.57 -1.74 13.92
N PHE A 282 -19.75 -1.37 14.89
CA PHE A 282 -20.18 -0.59 16.05
C PHE A 282 -19.55 0.79 16.18
N ALA A 283 -18.41 1.06 15.51
CA ALA A 283 -17.74 2.35 15.64
C ALA A 283 -18.47 3.46 14.89
N SER A 284 -18.49 4.65 15.50
CA SER A 284 -18.96 5.88 14.85
C SER A 284 -18.05 6.29 13.69
N GLN A 285 -18.52 7.18 12.83
CA GLN A 285 -17.70 7.70 11.72
C GLN A 285 -16.43 8.41 12.24
N GLY A 286 -16.54 9.18 13.33
CA GLY A 286 -15.39 9.82 13.96
C GLY A 286 -14.36 8.81 14.48
N GLN A 287 -14.81 7.75 15.16
CA GLN A 287 -13.97 6.68 15.66
C GLN A 287 -13.26 5.94 14.53
N THR A 288 -13.95 5.61 13.44
CA THR A 288 -13.32 4.93 12.29
C THR A 288 -12.28 5.80 11.61
N ARG A 289 -12.52 7.10 11.46
CA ARG A 289 -11.55 8.05 10.92
C ARG A 289 -10.31 8.15 11.81
N THR A 290 -10.50 8.25 13.13
CA THR A 290 -9.37 8.31 14.08
C THR A 290 -8.57 7.01 14.07
N ALA A 291 -9.21 5.85 14.04
CA ALA A 291 -8.52 4.57 13.98
C ALA A 291 -7.77 4.38 12.65
N ALA A 292 -8.32 4.80 11.52
CA ALA A 292 -7.63 4.78 10.23
C ALA A 292 -6.38 5.67 10.22
N LEU A 293 -6.48 6.88 10.78
CA LEU A 293 -5.34 7.79 10.99
C LEU A 293 -4.26 7.13 11.84
N SER A 294 -4.64 6.55 12.97
CA SER A 294 -3.71 5.89 13.89
C SER A 294 -2.97 4.73 13.21
N ILE A 295 -3.68 3.93 12.41
CA ILE A 295 -3.10 2.82 11.63
C ILE A 295 -2.10 3.35 10.59
N LYS A 296 -2.41 4.43 9.87
CA LYS A 296 -1.51 4.98 8.84
C LYS A 296 -0.28 5.65 9.46
N LEU A 297 -0.41 6.29 10.60
CA LEU A 297 0.74 6.83 11.34
C LEU A 297 1.59 5.73 11.93
N ALA A 298 0.99 4.65 12.46
CA ALA A 298 1.70 3.48 12.93
C ALA A 298 2.48 2.77 11.81
N GLU A 299 1.90 2.67 10.62
CA GLU A 299 2.61 2.16 9.43
C GLU A 299 3.91 2.94 9.20
N ARG A 300 3.90 4.26 9.34
CA ARG A 300 5.08 5.14 9.20
C ARG A 300 6.15 4.86 10.26
N GLU A 301 5.76 4.65 11.51
CA GLU A 301 6.70 4.31 12.61
C GLU A 301 7.34 2.92 12.40
N ILE A 302 6.57 1.94 11.92
CA ILE A 302 7.12 0.62 11.58
C ILE A 302 8.22 0.73 10.52
N TYR A 303 8.05 1.60 9.51
CA TYR A 303 9.10 1.82 8.50
C TYR A 303 10.36 2.42 9.12
N LEU A 304 10.22 3.41 10.01
CA LEU A 304 11.37 4.00 10.71
C LEU A 304 12.14 2.92 11.49
N ASP A 305 11.45 2.10 12.25
CA ASP A 305 12.06 1.03 13.03
C ASP A 305 12.77 -0.02 12.17
N GLU A 306 12.18 -0.36 11.02
CA GLU A 306 12.72 -1.39 10.13
C GLU A 306 13.88 -0.91 9.26
N THR A 307 13.86 0.35 8.86
CA THR A 307 14.81 0.89 7.88
C THR A 307 15.77 1.92 8.47
N GLY A 308 15.48 2.43 9.67
CA GLY A 308 16.23 3.53 10.30
C GLY A 308 15.94 4.91 9.73
N GLU A 309 15.02 5.02 8.77
CA GLU A 309 14.62 6.29 8.15
C GLU A 309 13.10 6.37 7.97
N TYR A 310 12.54 7.56 8.16
CA TYR A 310 11.13 7.75 7.81
C TYR A 310 10.90 7.58 6.30
N PRO A 311 9.81 6.88 5.91
CA PRO A 311 9.33 6.86 4.54
C PRO A 311 8.83 8.24 4.13
N ILE A 312 8.71 8.51 2.84
CA ILE A 312 8.00 9.70 2.36
C ILE A 312 6.52 9.52 2.66
N LEU A 313 5.93 10.50 3.34
CA LEU A 313 4.50 10.51 3.63
C LEU A 313 3.76 11.28 2.52
N LEU A 314 2.81 10.63 1.87
CA LEU A 314 1.95 11.19 0.84
C LEU A 314 0.55 11.39 1.40
N LEU A 315 0.10 12.62 1.54
CA LEU A 315 -1.25 12.99 2.00
C LEU A 315 -2.04 13.55 0.81
N ASP A 316 -2.85 12.69 0.16
CA ASP A 316 -3.62 13.05 -1.02
C ASP A 316 -5.03 13.51 -0.66
N ASP A 317 -5.26 14.82 -0.62
CA ASP A 317 -6.54 15.50 -0.30
C ASP A 317 -7.21 15.04 1.02
N VAL A 318 -6.49 14.27 1.87
CA VAL A 318 -7.06 13.66 3.07
C VAL A 318 -7.35 14.68 4.17
N LEU A 319 -6.57 15.77 4.23
CA LEU A 319 -6.76 16.79 5.28
C LEU A 319 -8.11 17.52 5.14
N SER A 320 -8.61 17.70 3.92
CA SER A 320 -9.93 18.30 3.66
C SER A 320 -11.10 17.49 4.24
N GLU A 321 -10.91 16.16 4.39
CA GLU A 321 -11.91 15.25 4.95
C GLU A 321 -11.89 15.20 6.50
N LEU A 322 -10.95 15.90 7.12
CA LEU A 322 -10.72 15.88 8.56
C LEU A 322 -11.20 17.19 9.22
N ASP A 323 -11.76 17.06 10.41
CA ASP A 323 -11.97 18.23 11.26
C ASP A 323 -10.64 18.83 11.76
N THR A 324 -10.70 20.05 12.25
CA THR A 324 -9.54 20.82 12.69
C THR A 324 -8.67 20.05 13.71
N LYS A 325 -9.29 19.36 14.67
CA LYS A 325 -8.58 18.60 15.71
C LYS A 325 -7.75 17.46 15.10
N ARG A 326 -8.33 16.75 14.13
CA ARG A 326 -7.63 15.66 13.40
C ARG A 326 -6.54 16.19 12.49
N GLN A 327 -6.80 17.30 11.79
CA GLN A 327 -5.77 17.98 10.99
C GLN A 327 -4.56 18.35 11.85
N GLU A 328 -4.77 19.02 12.98
CA GLU A 328 -3.71 19.41 13.90
C GLU A 328 -2.92 18.22 14.43
N PHE A 329 -3.62 17.14 14.79
CA PHE A 329 -2.96 15.91 15.25
C PHE A 329 -2.03 15.32 14.18
N VAL A 330 -2.48 15.23 12.93
CA VAL A 330 -1.65 14.75 11.81
C VAL A 330 -0.47 15.68 11.59
N LEU A 331 -0.72 17.00 11.44
CA LEU A 331 0.32 17.99 11.16
C LEU A 331 1.40 18.06 12.23
N ASN A 332 1.06 17.83 13.50
CA ASN A 332 2.03 17.78 14.59
C ASN A 332 2.90 16.50 14.57
N ARG A 333 2.45 15.43 13.92
CA ARG A 333 3.15 14.14 13.89
C ARG A 333 3.91 13.85 12.59
N ILE A 334 3.77 14.66 11.55
CA ILE A 334 4.46 14.41 10.26
C ILE A 334 5.94 14.87 10.27
N GLY A 335 6.42 15.45 11.35
CA GLY A 335 7.84 15.83 11.50
C GLY A 335 8.80 14.64 11.37
N GLY A 336 10.08 14.94 11.15
CA GLY A 336 11.17 13.95 11.09
C GLY A 336 11.43 13.33 9.72
N GLY A 337 10.48 13.38 8.77
CA GLY A 337 10.60 12.87 7.40
C GLY A 337 10.03 13.81 6.36
N GLN A 338 10.25 13.50 5.09
CA GLN A 338 9.65 14.28 4.00
C GLN A 338 8.16 13.93 3.87
N THR A 339 7.34 14.98 3.72
CA THR A 339 5.89 14.86 3.54
C THR A 339 5.44 15.68 2.34
N LEU A 340 4.63 15.11 1.47
CA LEU A 340 3.97 15.77 0.36
C LEU A 340 2.47 15.80 0.64
N ILE A 341 1.88 16.98 0.68
CA ILE A 341 0.46 17.20 1.02
C ILE A 341 -0.21 17.84 -0.18
N THR A 342 -1.27 17.24 -0.72
CA THR A 342 -2.14 17.91 -1.68
C THR A 342 -3.34 18.55 -1.00
N CYS A 343 -3.76 19.70 -1.47
CA CYS A 343 -4.95 20.43 -1.02
C CYS A 343 -5.50 21.32 -2.14
N CYS A 344 -6.76 21.72 -2.03
CA CYS A 344 -7.36 22.67 -2.98
C CYS A 344 -6.84 24.08 -2.77
N GLU A 345 -6.72 24.48 -1.50
CA GLU A 345 -6.18 25.76 -1.06
C GLU A 345 -5.14 25.52 0.04
N ASP A 346 -4.15 26.40 0.17
CA ASP A 346 -3.09 26.22 1.19
C ASP A 346 -3.64 26.30 2.63
N GLU A 347 -4.83 26.90 2.86
CA GLU A 347 -5.52 27.00 4.17
C GLU A 347 -4.60 27.26 5.38
N GLY A 348 -3.40 27.79 5.15
CA GLY A 348 -2.38 28.01 6.18
C GLY A 348 -1.59 26.77 6.59
N ILE A 349 -1.69 25.65 5.84
CA ILE A 349 -0.91 24.43 6.08
C ILE A 349 0.57 24.72 5.97
N SER A 350 0.98 25.46 4.93
CA SER A 350 2.37 25.89 4.72
C SER A 350 2.92 26.69 5.87
N ARG A 351 2.12 27.61 6.44
CA ARG A 351 2.54 28.43 7.61
C ARG A 351 2.71 27.58 8.86
N ARG A 352 1.81 26.60 9.08
CA ARG A 352 1.88 25.71 10.26
C ARG A 352 3.06 24.76 10.20
N THR A 353 3.39 24.26 9.00
CA THR A 353 4.45 23.28 8.80
C THR A 353 5.80 23.87 8.44
N GLY A 354 5.86 25.16 8.08
CA GLY A 354 7.06 25.76 7.47
C GLY A 354 7.40 25.16 6.10
N GLY A 355 6.40 24.55 5.44
CA GLY A 355 6.58 23.77 4.23
C GLY A 355 6.85 24.61 2.98
N LYS A 356 7.55 24.01 2.01
CA LYS A 356 7.67 24.55 0.65
C LYS A 356 6.31 24.47 -0.04
N VAL A 357 5.95 25.50 -0.77
CA VAL A 357 4.67 25.57 -1.49
C VAL A 357 4.92 25.36 -2.98
N LEU A 358 4.11 24.49 -3.61
CA LEU A 358 4.10 24.21 -5.04
C LEU A 358 2.68 24.43 -5.55
N HIS A 359 2.53 25.29 -6.56
CA HIS A 359 1.23 25.53 -7.20
C HIS A 359 1.07 24.65 -8.43
N VAL A 360 -0.06 23.94 -8.54
CA VAL A 360 -0.35 23.10 -9.71
C VAL A 360 -1.59 23.61 -10.41
N ALA A 361 -1.42 24.03 -11.67
CA ALA A 361 -2.49 24.53 -12.52
C ALA A 361 -2.31 24.04 -13.96
N ASN A 362 -3.35 23.46 -14.57
CA ASN A 362 -3.35 22.97 -15.96
C ASN A 362 -2.16 22.07 -16.33
N GLY A 363 -1.76 21.17 -15.43
CA GLY A 363 -0.60 20.30 -15.65
C GLY A 363 0.74 21.06 -15.64
N ARG A 364 0.82 22.19 -14.98
CA ARG A 364 2.05 22.98 -14.74
C ARG A 364 2.33 23.10 -13.25
N ILE A 365 3.60 23.05 -12.90
CA ILE A 365 4.09 23.17 -11.52
C ILE A 365 4.87 24.48 -11.38
N GLY A 366 4.46 25.35 -10.43
CA GLY A 366 5.08 26.65 -10.19
C GLY A 366 5.30 26.97 -8.73
#